data_e1a6982f85beb07d1616b24877ef2d68
#
_entry.id   e1a6982f85beb07d1616b24877ef2d68
#
_cell.length_a   1.000
_cell.length_b   1.000
_cell.length_c   1.000
_cell.angle_alpha   90.00
_cell.angle_beta   90.00
_cell.angle_gamma   90.00
#
_symmetry.space_group_name_H-M   'P 1'
#
loop_
_entity.id
_entity.type
_entity.pdbx_description
1 polymer ?
#
loop_
_entity_poly.entity_id
_entity_poly.type
_entity_poly.pdbx_seq_one_letter_code
_entity_poly.pdbx_strand_id
1 'polypeptide(L)'
;MEFDSVQAEELAIALLEKAQRSGAEAAEVLQSRSHCTGAFFEANRLKELQNSESEGTALRVWRDGRPGIAVAYGPVNPQVLVDRALSLSELNQPETISLNQGTKIAYADDGFAVPVEQLLRWGEEAILQARELYPEVLCTVDCDCELESTLLINSLGLDVRHQDTTFHLAMSVDWVRGDDFLTVSDGLSSREDVQPIAIANQIIQRLDWAQENVEPCTGRVPVLFTSKAADMLWGTLQAALNGKRVLEGSSPWSEYKGSQVTHEAITIYQAPDIGPFSCPFDDEGTSTQHLVFIQDGVLQNFYCDRTTGRLLGQETTGNGFRPGLGSYPTPGLFNWLVKPGERSFMDLIAELEDAIIVDQILGGGAGISGDFSVNVDLGYRVKKGQIIGRVKDTMVAGNVYTALKHLIQLGADAEWNGFCYTPSLIVGGLSVTGRQI
;
A
#
# COMPACT_ATOMS: atom_id res chain seq x y z
N MET A 1 6.79 17.42 -20.05
CA MET A 1 7.24 18.72 -19.48
C MET A 1 8.44 18.38 -18.60
N GLU A 2 9.63 18.92 -18.90
CA GLU A 2 10.77 18.72 -17.99
C GLU A 2 10.45 19.51 -16.72
N PHE A 3 10.41 18.82 -15.59
CA PHE A 3 10.39 19.49 -14.29
C PHE A 3 11.59 20.41 -14.20
N ASP A 4 11.39 21.66 -13.80
CA ASP A 4 12.50 22.60 -13.60
C ASP A 4 13.32 22.18 -12.36
N SER A 5 14.07 21.10 -12.56
CA SER A 5 14.92 20.48 -11.53
C SER A 5 15.98 21.47 -10.99
N VAL A 6 16.35 22.46 -11.79
CA VAL A 6 17.37 23.46 -11.42
C VAL A 6 16.84 24.40 -10.35
N GLN A 7 15.63 24.94 -10.50
CA GLN A 7 15.04 25.84 -9.49
C GLN A 7 14.78 25.12 -8.16
N ALA A 8 14.36 23.85 -8.21
CA ALA A 8 14.17 23.03 -7.02
C ALA A 8 15.48 22.82 -6.26
N GLU A 9 16.52 22.45 -6.96
CA GLU A 9 17.86 22.26 -6.38
C GLU A 9 18.42 23.57 -5.79
N GLU A 10 18.29 24.69 -6.51
CA GLU A 10 18.73 25.99 -6.02
C GLU A 10 18.00 26.40 -4.72
N LEU A 11 16.68 26.16 -4.65
CA LEU A 11 15.90 26.41 -3.43
C LEU A 11 16.38 25.54 -2.27
N ALA A 12 16.58 24.23 -2.52
CA ALA A 12 16.99 23.30 -1.48
C ALA A 12 18.39 23.64 -0.92
N ILE A 13 19.35 23.97 -1.80
CA ILE A 13 20.68 24.43 -1.41
C ILE A 13 20.59 25.73 -0.61
N ALA A 14 19.81 26.72 -1.08
CA ALA A 14 19.61 27.98 -0.39
C ALA A 14 19.02 27.80 1.02
N LEU A 15 18.11 26.83 1.20
CA LEU A 15 17.55 26.49 2.50
C LEU A 15 18.60 25.93 3.45
N LEU A 16 19.44 24.98 3.01
CA LEU A 16 20.52 24.43 3.82
C LEU A 16 21.52 25.52 4.26
N GLU A 17 21.97 26.35 3.32
CA GLU A 17 22.92 27.45 3.63
C GLU A 17 22.31 28.45 4.62
N LYS A 18 21.05 28.85 4.42
CA LYS A 18 20.39 29.77 5.33
C LYS A 18 20.14 29.16 6.71
N ALA A 19 19.75 27.91 6.81
CA ALA A 19 19.58 27.21 8.07
C ALA A 19 20.91 27.21 8.87
N GLN A 20 22.02 26.86 8.24
CA GLN A 20 23.34 26.89 8.87
C GLN A 20 23.75 28.32 9.33
N ARG A 21 23.56 29.34 8.48
CA ARG A 21 23.82 30.75 8.84
C ARG A 21 22.94 31.24 9.97
N SER A 22 21.76 30.70 10.14
CA SER A 22 20.80 31.02 11.20
C SER A 22 21.00 30.19 12.48
N GLY A 23 22.07 29.37 12.54
CA GLY A 23 22.50 28.64 13.75
C GLY A 23 21.94 27.20 13.86
N ALA A 24 21.50 26.60 12.77
CA ALA A 24 21.22 25.17 12.76
C ALA A 24 22.53 24.36 12.77
N GLU A 25 22.61 23.36 13.66
CA GLU A 25 23.73 22.41 13.74
C GLU A 25 23.71 21.41 12.59
N ALA A 26 22.51 21.05 12.16
CA ALA A 26 22.26 20.20 11.02
C ALA A 26 20.94 20.59 10.34
N ALA A 27 20.83 20.30 9.05
CA ALA A 27 19.64 20.58 8.28
C ALA A 27 19.45 19.52 7.16
N GLU A 28 18.20 19.29 6.81
CA GLU A 28 17.78 18.39 5.73
C GLU A 28 16.60 19.00 4.99
N VAL A 29 16.60 18.90 3.68
CA VAL A 29 15.52 19.34 2.80
C VAL A 29 15.01 18.15 2.02
N LEU A 30 13.71 17.90 2.13
CA LEU A 30 12.97 16.98 1.27
C LEU A 30 12.03 17.79 0.39
N GLN A 31 12.14 17.62 -0.91
CA GLN A 31 11.19 18.14 -1.88
C GLN A 31 10.48 16.99 -2.57
N SER A 32 9.17 17.13 -2.71
CA SER A 32 8.32 16.21 -3.48
C SER A 32 7.51 17.02 -4.47
N ARG A 33 7.46 16.53 -5.70
CA ARG A 33 6.62 17.08 -6.77
C ARG A 33 5.87 15.92 -7.41
N SER A 34 4.61 16.16 -7.76
CA SER A 34 3.85 15.24 -8.57
C SER A 34 3.11 15.97 -9.69
N HIS A 35 2.97 15.30 -10.80
CA HIS A 35 2.13 15.68 -11.92
C HIS A 35 1.24 14.49 -12.27
N CYS A 36 -0.07 14.67 -12.09
CA CYS A 36 -1.06 13.64 -12.35
C CYS A 36 -1.96 14.07 -13.51
N THR A 37 -2.08 13.21 -14.50
CA THR A 37 -3.05 13.34 -15.60
C THR A 37 -4.03 12.19 -15.51
N GLY A 38 -5.35 12.47 -15.46
CA GLY A 38 -6.37 11.47 -15.26
C GLY A 38 -7.59 11.63 -16.16
N ALA A 39 -8.28 10.51 -16.40
CA ALA A 39 -9.59 10.43 -17.05
C ALA A 39 -10.56 9.69 -16.11
N PHE A 40 -11.61 10.36 -15.68
CA PHE A 40 -12.61 9.81 -14.78
C PHE A 40 -13.94 9.60 -15.51
N PHE A 41 -14.46 8.37 -15.42
CA PHE A 41 -15.74 7.97 -16.00
C PHE A 41 -16.72 7.63 -14.88
N GLU A 42 -17.95 8.11 -15.02
CA GLU A 42 -19.05 7.81 -14.09
C GLU A 42 -20.32 7.47 -14.90
N ALA A 43 -21.05 6.46 -14.43
CA ALA A 43 -22.25 5.98 -15.08
C ALA A 43 -22.05 5.74 -16.60
N ASN A 44 -20.97 5.05 -16.95
CA ASN A 44 -20.57 4.66 -18.31
C ASN A 44 -20.17 5.82 -19.24
N ARG A 45 -19.86 7.00 -18.73
CA ARG A 45 -19.53 8.18 -19.55
C ARG A 45 -18.34 8.90 -18.96
N LEU A 46 -17.52 9.48 -19.83
CA LEU A 46 -16.48 10.42 -19.42
C LEU A 46 -17.15 11.57 -18.65
N LYS A 47 -16.71 11.79 -17.42
CA LYS A 47 -17.16 12.85 -16.54
C LYS A 47 -16.16 13.99 -16.48
N GLU A 48 -14.87 13.66 -16.34
CA GLU A 48 -13.83 14.63 -16.06
C GLU A 48 -12.49 14.18 -16.65
N LEU A 49 -11.72 15.18 -17.12
CA LEU A 49 -10.29 15.07 -17.38
C LEU A 49 -9.59 15.93 -16.33
N GLN A 50 -8.66 15.31 -15.61
CA GLN A 50 -7.89 15.97 -14.57
C GLN A 50 -6.45 16.20 -15.03
N ASN A 51 -5.92 17.34 -14.63
CA ASN A 51 -4.50 17.63 -14.71
C ASN A 51 -4.14 18.41 -13.45
N SER A 52 -3.35 17.82 -12.58
CA SER A 52 -2.97 18.40 -11.31
C SER A 52 -1.47 18.37 -11.10
N GLU A 53 -0.96 19.45 -10.54
CA GLU A 53 0.44 19.55 -10.12
C GLU A 53 0.49 19.83 -8.63
N SER A 54 1.37 19.15 -7.92
CA SER A 54 1.66 19.45 -6.53
C SER A 54 3.17 19.61 -6.32
N GLU A 55 3.53 20.54 -5.46
CA GLU A 55 4.91 20.78 -5.05
C GLU A 55 4.95 21.06 -3.56
N GLY A 56 5.83 20.38 -2.86
CA GLY A 56 6.03 20.58 -1.45
C GLY A 56 7.52 20.54 -1.07
N THR A 57 7.89 21.40 -0.13
CA THR A 57 9.25 21.47 0.44
C THR A 57 9.17 21.37 1.94
N ALA A 58 9.81 20.37 2.54
CA ALA A 58 10.01 20.23 3.97
C ALA A 58 11.45 20.56 4.33
N LEU A 59 11.63 21.45 5.30
CA LEU A 59 12.91 21.74 5.92
C LEU A 59 12.92 21.20 7.34
N ARG A 60 13.83 20.27 7.65
CA ARG A 60 14.10 19.80 9.00
C ARG A 60 15.44 20.37 9.47
N VAL A 61 15.48 20.92 10.66
CA VAL A 61 16.67 21.52 11.27
C VAL A 61 16.89 20.98 12.67
N TRP A 62 18.12 21.06 13.16
CA TRP A 62 18.46 20.82 14.57
C TRP A 62 19.16 22.04 15.13
N ARG A 63 18.70 22.51 16.28
CA ARG A 63 19.32 23.59 17.05
C ARG A 63 19.36 23.19 18.52
N ASP A 64 20.53 23.24 19.14
CA ASP A 64 20.78 22.73 20.49
C ASP A 64 20.33 21.26 20.64
N GLY A 65 20.58 20.43 19.60
CA GLY A 65 20.11 19.05 19.49
C GLY A 65 18.61 18.87 19.31
N ARG A 66 17.81 19.94 19.22
CA ARG A 66 16.35 19.90 19.13
C ARG A 66 15.91 19.94 17.67
N PRO A 67 15.14 18.95 17.22
CA PRO A 67 14.61 18.93 15.87
C PRO A 67 13.46 19.92 15.67
N GLY A 68 13.41 20.56 14.52
CA GLY A 68 12.28 21.37 14.08
C GLY A 68 11.98 21.09 12.61
N ILE A 69 10.73 21.00 12.24
CA ILE A 69 10.31 20.79 10.84
C ILE A 69 9.30 21.84 10.43
N ALA A 70 9.50 22.40 9.24
CA ALA A 70 8.56 23.31 8.61
C ALA A 70 8.33 22.90 7.15
N VAL A 71 7.11 23.11 6.66
CA VAL A 71 6.68 22.76 5.31
C VAL A 71 6.10 23.95 4.60
N ALA A 72 6.33 24.00 3.31
CA ALA A 72 5.65 24.88 2.38
C ALA A 72 5.15 24.10 1.16
N TYR A 73 4.00 24.45 0.67
CA TYR A 73 3.44 24.00 -0.59
C TYR A 73 3.50 25.15 -1.60
N GLY A 74 4.07 24.88 -2.78
CA GLY A 74 4.34 25.90 -3.79
C GLY A 74 5.46 26.84 -3.44
N PRO A 75 5.54 28.02 -4.08
CA PRO A 75 6.62 28.98 -3.90
C PRO A 75 6.77 29.46 -2.45
N VAL A 76 7.99 29.47 -1.93
CA VAL A 76 8.27 29.87 -0.55
C VAL A 76 9.47 30.80 -0.47
N ASN A 77 9.41 31.76 0.48
CA ASN A 77 10.59 32.52 0.86
C ASN A 77 11.47 31.67 1.78
N PRO A 78 12.71 31.34 1.39
CA PRO A 78 13.59 30.47 2.15
C PRO A 78 13.83 30.93 3.60
N GLN A 79 13.93 32.26 3.85
CA GLN A 79 14.14 32.77 5.21
C GLN A 79 12.94 32.49 6.12
N VAL A 80 11.73 32.68 5.60
CA VAL A 80 10.50 32.42 6.38
C VAL A 80 10.40 30.94 6.77
N LEU A 81 10.77 30.04 5.88
CA LEU A 81 10.73 28.59 6.17
C LEU A 81 11.79 28.21 7.22
N VAL A 82 13.00 28.77 7.12
CA VAL A 82 14.07 28.56 8.10
C VAL A 82 13.67 29.08 9.48
N ASP A 83 13.16 30.33 9.56
CA ASP A 83 12.75 30.93 10.83
C ASP A 83 11.65 30.10 11.51
N ARG A 84 10.69 29.60 10.72
CA ARG A 84 9.63 28.72 11.22
C ARG A 84 10.19 27.40 11.74
N ALA A 85 11.09 26.74 11.00
CA ALA A 85 11.67 25.47 11.41
C ALA A 85 12.48 25.63 12.71
N LEU A 86 13.29 26.69 12.83
CA LEU A 86 14.04 27.00 14.03
C LEU A 86 13.15 27.33 15.23
N SER A 87 12.07 28.09 15.04
CA SER A 87 11.12 28.36 16.11
C SER A 87 10.41 27.08 16.60
N LEU A 88 10.07 26.17 15.67
CA LEU A 88 9.47 24.88 16.02
C LEU A 88 10.44 23.95 16.75
N SER A 89 11.76 24.06 16.51
CA SER A 89 12.76 23.29 17.23
C SER A 89 12.78 23.58 18.74
N GLU A 90 12.47 24.82 19.12
CA GLU A 90 12.43 25.23 20.55
C GLU A 90 11.34 24.49 21.35
N LEU A 91 10.32 23.96 20.67
CA LEU A 91 9.21 23.20 21.29
C LEU A 91 9.54 21.73 21.55
N ASN A 92 10.61 21.22 20.95
CA ASN A 92 10.97 19.81 21.01
C ASN A 92 12.07 19.52 22.05
N GLN A 93 12.18 18.26 22.42
CA GLN A 93 13.26 17.78 23.29
C GLN A 93 14.53 17.51 22.45
N PRO A 94 15.73 17.67 23.01
CA PRO A 94 16.96 17.27 22.34
C PRO A 94 16.97 15.77 22.01
N GLU A 95 17.47 15.47 20.83
CA GLU A 95 17.66 14.10 20.32
C GLU A 95 19.06 13.92 19.72
N THR A 96 19.45 12.67 19.48
CA THR A 96 20.66 12.39 18.72
C THR A 96 20.42 12.69 17.25
N ILE A 97 21.19 13.63 16.69
CA ILE A 97 21.16 13.93 15.26
C ILE A 97 21.66 12.69 14.48
N SER A 98 20.79 12.14 13.65
CA SER A 98 21.07 10.93 12.86
C SER A 98 20.76 11.19 11.39
N LEU A 99 21.61 11.95 10.72
CA LEU A 99 21.55 12.17 9.28
C LEU A 99 22.44 11.19 8.53
N ASN A 100 22.03 10.81 7.32
CA ASN A 100 22.86 10.01 6.44
C ASN A 100 24.04 10.85 5.90
N GLN A 101 25.21 10.26 5.80
CA GLN A 101 26.40 10.93 5.28
C GLN A 101 26.55 10.70 3.77
N GLY A 102 26.96 11.75 3.11
CA GLY A 102 26.89 12.03 1.73
C GLY A 102 27.28 11.02 0.68
N THR A 103 26.30 10.73 -0.15
CA THR A 103 26.49 10.20 -1.49
C THR A 103 25.59 10.99 -2.43
N LYS A 104 26.07 11.30 -3.63
CA LYS A 104 25.24 11.91 -4.67
C LYS A 104 24.77 10.79 -5.60
N ILE A 105 23.47 10.46 -5.58
CA ILE A 105 22.90 9.44 -6.42
C ILE A 105 21.60 9.97 -7.03
N ALA A 106 21.44 9.79 -8.33
CA ALA A 106 20.19 10.01 -9.04
C ALA A 106 19.70 8.67 -9.60
N TYR A 107 18.46 8.32 -9.28
CA TYR A 107 17.78 7.15 -9.82
C TYR A 107 16.90 7.59 -10.99
N ALA A 108 17.08 6.94 -12.12
CA ALA A 108 16.30 7.21 -13.31
C ALA A 108 14.84 6.71 -13.13
N ASP A 109 13.94 7.37 -13.83
CA ASP A 109 12.58 6.88 -14.01
C ASP A 109 12.60 5.70 -14.99
N ASP A 110 12.18 4.53 -14.54
CA ASP A 110 12.02 3.33 -15.38
C ASP A 110 10.61 3.20 -15.95
N GLY A 111 9.67 4.08 -15.55
CA GLY A 111 8.31 4.15 -16.09
C GLY A 111 8.23 4.97 -17.39
N PHE A 112 7.04 5.06 -17.94
CA PHE A 112 6.77 5.89 -19.09
C PHE A 112 5.45 6.64 -18.94
N ALA A 113 5.45 7.94 -19.27
CA ALA A 113 4.22 8.73 -19.26
C ALA A 113 3.34 8.34 -20.45
N VAL A 114 2.03 8.22 -20.21
CA VAL A 114 1.05 8.01 -21.28
C VAL A 114 0.26 9.29 -21.55
N PRO A 115 -0.10 9.55 -22.83
CA PRO A 115 -0.94 10.67 -23.16
C PRO A 115 -2.37 10.44 -22.67
N VAL A 116 -3.10 11.53 -22.42
CA VAL A 116 -4.50 11.49 -21.94
C VAL A 116 -5.42 10.68 -22.87
N GLU A 117 -5.15 10.68 -24.15
CA GLU A 117 -5.88 9.89 -25.16
C GLU A 117 -5.74 8.38 -24.93
N GLN A 118 -4.65 7.95 -24.31
CA GLN A 118 -4.47 6.53 -23.92
C GLN A 118 -5.32 6.20 -22.70
N LEU A 119 -5.35 7.09 -21.69
CA LEU A 119 -6.18 6.93 -20.49
C LEU A 119 -7.67 6.88 -20.88
N LEU A 120 -8.10 7.74 -21.81
CA LEU A 120 -9.45 7.71 -22.36
C LEU A 120 -9.78 6.36 -23.01
N ARG A 121 -8.89 5.85 -23.87
CA ARG A 121 -9.10 4.53 -24.52
C ARG A 121 -9.21 3.42 -23.49
N TRP A 122 -8.33 3.38 -22.49
CA TRP A 122 -8.38 2.35 -21.45
C TRP A 122 -9.72 2.34 -20.70
N GLY A 123 -10.22 3.52 -20.31
CA GLY A 123 -11.52 3.63 -19.63
C GLY A 123 -12.68 3.19 -20.53
N GLU A 124 -12.69 3.60 -21.80
CA GLU A 124 -13.71 3.22 -22.78
C GLU A 124 -13.69 1.71 -23.05
N GLU A 125 -12.50 1.10 -23.23
CA GLU A 125 -12.35 -0.34 -23.46
C GLU A 125 -12.84 -1.17 -22.28
N ALA A 126 -12.51 -0.78 -21.02
CA ALA A 126 -12.99 -1.45 -19.83
C ALA A 126 -14.51 -1.41 -19.71
N ILE A 127 -15.12 -0.23 -19.94
CA ILE A 127 -16.58 -0.04 -19.90
C ILE A 127 -17.26 -0.87 -20.99
N LEU A 128 -16.75 -0.84 -22.23
CA LEU A 128 -17.32 -1.59 -23.34
C LEU A 128 -17.29 -3.08 -23.07
N GLN A 129 -16.17 -3.61 -22.57
CA GLN A 129 -16.02 -5.02 -22.23
C GLN A 129 -17.04 -5.48 -21.18
N ALA A 130 -17.21 -4.73 -20.09
CA ALA A 130 -18.17 -5.08 -19.05
C ALA A 130 -19.62 -5.03 -19.57
N ARG A 131 -19.96 -4.01 -20.35
CA ARG A 131 -21.32 -3.80 -20.87
C ARG A 131 -21.69 -4.67 -22.03
N GLU A 132 -20.74 -5.30 -22.69
CA GLU A 132 -21.04 -6.30 -23.73
C GLU A 132 -21.79 -7.51 -23.13
N LEU A 133 -21.40 -7.96 -21.95
CA LEU A 133 -22.02 -9.09 -21.25
C LEU A 133 -23.11 -8.66 -20.25
N TYR A 134 -22.96 -7.48 -19.65
CA TYR A 134 -23.88 -6.91 -18.66
C TYR A 134 -24.34 -5.51 -19.08
N PRO A 135 -25.27 -5.38 -20.07
CA PRO A 135 -25.66 -4.07 -20.62
C PRO A 135 -26.27 -3.08 -19.62
N GLU A 136 -26.87 -3.61 -18.56
CA GLU A 136 -27.59 -2.84 -17.53
C GLU A 136 -26.70 -2.25 -16.42
N VAL A 137 -25.43 -2.64 -16.35
CA VAL A 137 -24.56 -2.17 -15.27
C VAL A 137 -24.10 -0.72 -15.47
N LEU A 138 -23.82 -0.09 -14.36
CA LEU A 138 -23.19 1.24 -14.32
C LEU A 138 -21.73 1.10 -13.92
N CYS A 139 -20.85 1.54 -14.80
CA CYS A 139 -19.41 1.50 -14.60
C CYS A 139 -18.91 2.87 -14.18
N THR A 140 -18.05 2.88 -13.17
CA THR A 140 -17.18 3.98 -12.78
C THR A 140 -15.75 3.52 -13.06
N VAL A 141 -14.96 4.32 -13.78
CA VAL A 141 -13.57 3.99 -14.10
C VAL A 141 -12.71 5.21 -13.82
N ASP A 142 -11.60 4.97 -13.15
CA ASP A 142 -10.56 5.96 -12.89
C ASP A 142 -9.26 5.48 -13.53
N CYS A 143 -8.72 6.28 -14.43
CA CYS A 143 -7.47 6.01 -15.12
C CYS A 143 -6.58 7.21 -14.96
N ASP A 144 -5.43 7.05 -14.34
CA ASP A 144 -4.46 8.14 -14.20
C ASP A 144 -3.01 7.68 -14.44
N CYS A 145 -2.19 8.68 -14.72
CA CYS A 145 -0.74 8.57 -14.84
C CYS A 145 -0.13 9.62 -13.93
N GLU A 146 0.59 9.20 -12.93
CA GLU A 146 1.30 10.07 -11.99
C GLU A 146 2.80 9.99 -12.23
N LEU A 147 3.41 11.17 -12.44
CA LEU A 147 4.85 11.37 -12.45
C LEU A 147 5.25 12.01 -11.13
N GLU A 148 6.03 11.30 -10.34
CA GLU A 148 6.57 11.79 -9.07
C GLU A 148 8.07 12.07 -9.17
N SER A 149 8.54 13.08 -8.43
CA SER A 149 9.95 13.40 -8.32
C SER A 149 10.26 13.78 -6.87
N THR A 150 11.29 13.15 -6.31
CA THR A 150 11.77 13.38 -4.95
C THR A 150 13.23 13.84 -4.98
N LEU A 151 13.54 14.89 -4.23
CA LEU A 151 14.90 15.36 -3.93
C LEU A 151 15.08 15.40 -2.42
N LEU A 152 16.10 14.70 -1.91
CA LEU A 152 16.50 14.75 -0.51
C LEU A 152 17.97 15.15 -0.42
N ILE A 153 18.25 16.29 0.20
CA ILE A 153 19.61 16.76 0.48
C ILE A 153 19.77 17.12 1.95
N ASN A 154 20.99 17.01 2.47
CA ASN A 154 21.26 17.42 3.85
C ASN A 154 22.62 18.13 4.02
N SER A 155 22.83 18.69 5.20
CA SER A 155 24.05 19.42 5.55
C SER A 155 25.30 18.55 5.72
N LEU A 156 25.17 17.22 5.67
CA LEU A 156 26.29 16.27 5.70
C LEU A 156 26.67 15.76 4.29
N GLY A 157 26.11 16.39 3.24
CA GLY A 157 26.48 16.13 1.85
C GLY A 157 25.67 15.02 1.16
N LEU A 158 24.59 14.54 1.75
CA LEU A 158 23.64 13.68 1.04
C LEU A 158 22.96 14.47 -0.08
N ASP A 159 22.84 13.88 -1.27
CA ASP A 159 22.10 14.39 -2.43
C ASP A 159 21.54 13.16 -3.18
N VAL A 160 20.30 12.79 -2.88
CA VAL A 160 19.63 11.68 -3.54
C VAL A 160 18.35 12.15 -4.22
N ARG A 161 18.13 11.61 -5.41
CA ARG A 161 17.03 12.01 -6.30
C ARG A 161 16.40 10.78 -6.90
N HIS A 162 15.10 10.82 -7.02
CA HIS A 162 14.32 9.75 -7.65
C HIS A 162 13.19 10.35 -8.47
N GLN A 163 12.94 9.75 -9.63
CA GLN A 163 11.74 9.97 -10.42
C GLN A 163 11.07 8.63 -10.65
N ASP A 164 9.75 8.61 -10.58
CA ASP A 164 8.92 7.44 -10.83
C ASP A 164 7.67 7.82 -11.60
N THR A 165 7.22 6.93 -12.48
CA THR A 165 5.96 7.07 -13.20
C THR A 165 5.10 5.87 -12.90
N THR A 166 3.90 6.09 -12.41
CA THR A 166 2.93 5.05 -12.06
C THR A 166 1.62 5.28 -12.80
N PHE A 167 1.07 4.21 -13.36
CA PHE A 167 -0.29 4.20 -13.88
C PHE A 167 -1.21 3.58 -12.86
N HIS A 168 -2.41 4.11 -12.81
CA HIS A 168 -3.48 3.54 -12.04
C HIS A 168 -4.70 3.35 -12.92
N LEU A 169 -5.32 2.16 -12.82
CA LEU A 169 -6.62 1.89 -13.40
C LEU A 169 -7.46 1.20 -12.35
N ALA A 170 -8.55 1.83 -11.95
CA ALA A 170 -9.56 1.24 -11.08
C ALA A 170 -10.91 1.24 -11.80
N MET A 171 -11.65 0.15 -11.64
CA MET A 171 -12.99 0.00 -12.17
C MET A 171 -13.93 -0.50 -11.10
N SER A 172 -15.10 0.10 -11.01
CA SER A 172 -16.21 -0.34 -10.17
C SER A 172 -17.46 -0.49 -11.01
N VAL A 173 -18.20 -1.55 -10.78
CA VAL A 173 -19.43 -1.88 -11.52
C VAL A 173 -20.56 -2.04 -10.53
N ASP A 174 -21.58 -1.23 -10.69
CA ASP A 174 -22.82 -1.31 -9.93
C ASP A 174 -23.88 -2.07 -10.73
N TRP A 175 -24.41 -3.14 -10.14
CA TRP A 175 -25.45 -3.97 -10.70
C TRP A 175 -26.69 -3.97 -9.80
N VAL A 176 -27.77 -3.35 -10.29
CA VAL A 176 -29.03 -3.22 -9.56
C VAL A 176 -30.06 -4.20 -10.13
N ARG A 177 -30.55 -5.12 -9.30
CA ARG A 177 -31.53 -6.15 -9.65
C ARG A 177 -32.74 -6.05 -8.71
N GLY A 178 -33.69 -5.18 -9.01
CA GLY A 178 -34.80 -4.88 -8.10
C GLY A 178 -34.31 -4.27 -6.79
N ASP A 179 -34.52 -4.96 -5.68
CA ASP A 179 -34.04 -4.52 -4.35
C ASP A 179 -32.61 -5.03 -4.03
N ASP A 180 -31.98 -5.76 -4.94
CA ASP A 180 -30.62 -6.25 -4.78
C ASP A 180 -29.62 -5.29 -5.42
N PHE A 181 -28.70 -4.77 -4.61
CA PHE A 181 -27.61 -3.91 -5.04
C PHE A 181 -26.28 -4.66 -4.87
N LEU A 182 -25.47 -4.63 -5.90
CA LEU A 182 -24.14 -5.23 -5.91
C LEU A 182 -23.14 -4.29 -6.54
N THR A 183 -22.06 -4.02 -5.82
CA THR A 183 -20.88 -3.34 -6.35
C THR A 183 -19.71 -4.32 -6.43
N VAL A 184 -19.09 -4.42 -7.58
CA VAL A 184 -17.87 -5.21 -7.79
C VAL A 184 -16.77 -4.25 -8.25
N SER A 185 -15.65 -4.25 -7.53
CA SER A 185 -14.52 -3.36 -7.85
C SER A 185 -13.24 -4.16 -8.08
N ASP A 186 -12.43 -3.67 -9.01
CA ASP A 186 -11.07 -4.14 -9.25
C ASP A 186 -10.18 -3.02 -9.75
N GLY A 187 -8.87 -3.20 -9.68
CA GLY A 187 -7.93 -2.22 -10.17
C GLY A 187 -6.49 -2.65 -9.93
N LEU A 188 -5.59 -1.96 -10.58
CA LEU A 188 -4.16 -2.16 -10.40
C LEU A 188 -3.40 -0.84 -10.54
N SER A 189 -2.23 -0.80 -9.92
CA SER A 189 -1.17 0.15 -10.22
C SER A 189 -0.04 -0.56 -10.94
N SER A 190 0.60 0.11 -11.89
CA SER A 190 1.66 -0.48 -12.70
C SER A 190 2.66 0.59 -13.15
N ARG A 191 3.90 0.18 -13.40
CA ARG A 191 4.92 0.98 -14.10
C ARG A 191 5.04 0.56 -15.57
N GLU A 192 4.30 -0.45 -15.96
CA GLU A 192 4.22 -0.99 -17.32
C GLU A 192 2.82 -0.73 -17.90
N ASP A 193 2.59 -1.19 -19.11
CA ASP A 193 1.29 -1.06 -19.79
C ASP A 193 0.18 -1.77 -18.99
N VAL A 194 -1.01 -1.17 -19.00
CA VAL A 194 -2.20 -1.68 -18.31
C VAL A 194 -3.10 -2.39 -19.31
N GLN A 195 -3.67 -3.51 -18.90
CA GLN A 195 -4.61 -4.29 -19.70
C GLN A 195 -6.06 -4.09 -19.20
N PRO A 196 -6.80 -3.06 -19.65
CA PRO A 196 -8.12 -2.71 -19.12
C PRO A 196 -9.13 -3.83 -19.29
N ILE A 197 -9.04 -4.59 -20.38
CA ILE A 197 -9.90 -5.75 -20.64
C ILE A 197 -9.70 -6.85 -19.61
N ALA A 198 -8.48 -7.04 -19.11
CA ALA A 198 -8.22 -8.04 -18.08
C ALA A 198 -8.93 -7.68 -16.77
N ILE A 199 -8.90 -6.41 -16.35
CA ILE A 199 -9.61 -5.91 -15.17
C ILE A 199 -11.12 -6.09 -15.33
N ALA A 200 -11.68 -5.68 -16.49
CA ALA A 200 -13.09 -5.86 -16.78
C ALA A 200 -13.49 -7.35 -16.76
N ASN A 201 -12.67 -8.25 -17.29
CA ASN A 201 -12.94 -9.69 -17.26
C ASN A 201 -12.92 -10.26 -15.83
N GLN A 202 -12.06 -9.79 -14.94
CA GLN A 202 -12.08 -10.18 -13.52
C GLN A 202 -13.37 -9.73 -12.84
N ILE A 203 -13.85 -8.53 -13.12
CA ILE A 203 -15.15 -8.04 -12.63
C ILE A 203 -16.30 -8.89 -13.20
N ILE A 204 -16.30 -9.16 -14.49
CA ILE A 204 -17.31 -10.01 -15.16
C ILE A 204 -17.39 -11.40 -14.50
N GLN A 205 -16.25 -12.03 -14.26
CA GLN A 205 -16.20 -13.31 -13.57
C GLN A 205 -16.84 -13.27 -12.19
N ARG A 206 -16.62 -12.19 -11.43
CA ARG A 206 -17.25 -11.99 -10.12
C ARG A 206 -18.76 -11.75 -10.21
N LEU A 207 -19.21 -11.04 -11.24
CA LEU A 207 -20.65 -10.89 -11.55
C LEU A 207 -21.27 -12.23 -11.93
N ASP A 208 -20.58 -13.07 -12.71
CA ASP A 208 -21.02 -14.41 -13.06
C ASP A 208 -21.22 -15.30 -11.82
N TRP A 209 -20.31 -15.23 -10.85
CA TRP A 209 -20.44 -15.95 -9.58
C TRP A 209 -21.56 -15.38 -8.69
N ALA A 210 -21.95 -14.11 -8.89
CA ALA A 210 -22.98 -13.42 -8.11
C ALA A 210 -24.37 -13.44 -8.74
N GLN A 211 -24.61 -14.28 -9.78
CA GLN A 211 -25.92 -14.38 -10.45
C GLN A 211 -27.04 -14.74 -9.46
N GLU A 212 -26.77 -15.69 -8.58
CA GLU A 212 -27.72 -16.18 -7.59
C GLU A 212 -27.28 -15.78 -6.18
N ASN A 213 -28.23 -15.34 -5.35
CA ASN A 213 -28.01 -15.17 -3.92
C ASN A 213 -28.29 -16.48 -3.19
N VAL A 214 -27.38 -16.92 -2.33
CA VAL A 214 -27.50 -18.18 -1.59
C VAL A 214 -27.27 -17.97 -0.09
N GLU A 215 -27.80 -18.89 0.72
CA GLU A 215 -27.51 -18.87 2.17
C GLU A 215 -26.03 -19.14 2.45
N PRO A 216 -25.39 -18.40 3.38
CA PRO A 216 -24.04 -18.71 3.79
C PRO A 216 -23.97 -20.03 4.55
N CYS A 217 -22.82 -20.72 4.49
CA CYS A 217 -22.52 -21.73 5.50
C CYS A 217 -22.13 -21.03 6.80
N THR A 218 -22.67 -21.47 7.91
CA THR A 218 -22.45 -20.84 9.22
C THR A 218 -21.71 -21.77 10.18
N GLY A 219 -21.04 -21.17 11.18
CA GLY A 219 -20.25 -21.90 12.16
C GLY A 219 -18.74 -21.78 11.91
N ARG A 220 -17.96 -22.76 12.32
CA ARG A 220 -16.53 -22.81 12.06
C ARG A 220 -16.26 -23.55 10.76
N VAL A 221 -16.03 -22.81 9.71
CA VAL A 221 -15.82 -23.33 8.35
C VAL A 221 -14.51 -22.83 7.76
N PRO A 222 -13.95 -23.49 6.75
CA PRO A 222 -12.86 -22.92 5.97
C PRO A 222 -13.31 -21.61 5.30
N VAL A 223 -12.41 -20.63 5.30
CA VAL A 223 -12.62 -19.34 4.62
C VAL A 223 -11.48 -19.14 3.63
N LEU A 224 -11.83 -18.95 2.37
CA LEU A 224 -10.91 -18.53 1.32
C LEU A 224 -10.98 -17.01 1.22
N PHE A 225 -9.87 -16.33 1.50
CA PHE A 225 -9.70 -14.92 1.18
C PHE A 225 -9.08 -14.83 -0.22
N THR A 226 -9.70 -14.06 -1.12
CA THR A 226 -9.06 -13.76 -2.40
C THR A 226 -7.83 -12.88 -2.18
N SER A 227 -6.97 -12.73 -3.19
CA SER A 227 -5.84 -11.79 -3.14
C SER A 227 -6.27 -10.39 -2.67
N LYS A 228 -7.45 -9.92 -3.09
CA LYS A 228 -8.01 -8.61 -2.72
C LYS A 228 -8.38 -8.52 -1.23
N ALA A 229 -9.01 -9.55 -0.68
CA ALA A 229 -9.43 -9.57 0.72
C ALA A 229 -8.30 -9.97 1.69
N ALA A 230 -7.27 -10.65 1.21
CA ALA A 230 -6.13 -11.11 2.00
C ALA A 230 -5.33 -9.96 2.64
N ASP A 231 -5.32 -8.78 2.01
CA ASP A 231 -4.61 -7.60 2.50
C ASP A 231 -5.03 -7.23 3.94
N MET A 232 -6.29 -7.44 4.30
CA MET A 232 -6.79 -7.27 5.67
C MET A 232 -5.97 -8.05 6.72
N LEU A 233 -5.53 -9.25 6.39
CA LEU A 233 -4.75 -10.10 7.30
C LEU A 233 -3.32 -9.58 7.45
N TRP A 234 -2.74 -9.09 6.36
CA TRP A 234 -1.35 -8.62 6.34
C TRP A 234 -1.14 -7.33 7.12
N GLY A 235 -2.11 -6.42 7.16
CA GLY A 235 -2.03 -5.19 7.95
C GLY A 235 -1.74 -5.43 9.44
N THR A 236 -2.27 -6.52 10.02
CA THR A 236 -1.94 -6.94 11.39
C THR A 236 -0.48 -7.35 11.54
N LEU A 237 0.06 -8.12 10.58
CA LEU A 237 1.45 -8.55 10.59
C LEU A 237 2.40 -7.38 10.39
N GLN A 238 2.05 -6.47 9.48
CA GLN A 238 2.79 -5.23 9.26
C GLN A 238 2.92 -4.45 10.58
N ALA A 239 1.83 -4.28 11.32
CA ALA A 239 1.86 -3.63 12.62
C ALA A 239 2.73 -4.38 13.66
N ALA A 240 2.67 -5.71 13.69
CA ALA A 240 3.47 -6.53 14.61
C ALA A 240 4.97 -6.51 14.28
N LEU A 241 5.34 -6.31 13.02
CA LEU A 241 6.71 -6.25 12.53
C LEU A 241 7.34 -4.86 12.64
N ASN A 242 6.56 -3.84 12.99
CA ASN A 242 7.04 -2.47 13.13
C ASN A 242 7.99 -2.32 14.33
N GLY A 243 9.26 -1.98 14.07
CA GLY A 243 10.30 -1.88 15.09
C GLY A 243 9.97 -0.86 16.20
N LYS A 244 9.22 0.21 15.89
CA LYS A 244 8.77 1.16 16.90
C LYS A 244 7.77 0.51 17.87
N ARG A 245 6.85 -0.33 17.35
CA ARG A 245 5.93 -1.11 18.18
C ARG A 245 6.67 -2.13 19.07
N VAL A 246 7.75 -2.71 18.53
CA VAL A 246 8.65 -3.60 19.31
C VAL A 246 9.32 -2.82 20.43
N LEU A 247 9.89 -1.65 20.14
CA LEU A 247 10.54 -0.78 21.12
C LEU A 247 9.58 -0.33 22.24
N GLU A 248 8.34 -0.02 21.89
CA GLU A 248 7.27 0.37 22.80
C GLU A 248 6.68 -0.82 23.60
N GLY A 249 7.10 -2.05 23.33
CA GLY A 249 6.56 -3.28 23.94
C GLY A 249 5.10 -3.57 23.55
N SER A 250 4.60 -2.96 22.48
CA SER A 250 3.21 -3.13 22.01
C SER A 250 3.08 -4.19 20.90
N SER A 251 4.18 -4.65 20.32
CA SER A 251 4.16 -5.77 19.37
C SER A 251 4.04 -7.11 20.11
N PRO A 252 3.09 -7.99 19.71
CA PRO A 252 2.99 -9.34 20.27
C PRO A 252 4.20 -10.22 19.91
N TRP A 253 5.05 -9.77 18.97
CA TRP A 253 6.21 -10.51 18.48
C TRP A 253 7.56 -10.01 18.99
N SER A 254 7.57 -9.07 19.95
CA SER A 254 8.81 -8.46 20.44
C SER A 254 9.89 -9.46 20.86
N GLU A 255 9.49 -10.61 21.44
CA GLU A 255 10.39 -11.67 21.94
C GLU A 255 10.46 -12.89 21.01
N TYR A 256 9.88 -12.82 19.80
CA TYR A 256 9.71 -14.01 18.95
C TYR A 256 10.67 -14.07 17.78
N LYS A 257 11.67 -13.18 17.69
CA LYS A 257 12.68 -13.26 16.62
C LYS A 257 13.38 -14.62 16.64
N GLY A 258 13.41 -15.31 15.50
CA GLY A 258 13.91 -16.68 15.35
C GLY A 258 12.91 -17.77 15.73
N SER A 259 11.68 -17.42 16.10
CA SER A 259 10.63 -18.37 16.45
C SER A 259 9.56 -18.45 15.36
N GLN A 260 8.84 -19.56 15.32
CA GLN A 260 7.72 -19.74 14.40
C GLN A 260 6.51 -18.93 14.86
N VAL A 261 6.04 -18.03 14.01
CA VAL A 261 4.93 -17.09 14.28
C VAL A 261 3.71 -17.32 13.39
N THR A 262 3.92 -17.95 12.23
CA THR A 262 2.87 -18.33 11.27
C THR A 262 3.08 -19.75 10.79
N HIS A 263 2.20 -20.24 9.88
CA HIS A 263 2.38 -21.54 9.22
C HIS A 263 3.65 -21.54 8.36
N GLU A 264 4.33 -22.68 8.26
CA GLU A 264 5.60 -22.85 7.53
C GLU A 264 5.52 -22.51 6.02
N ALA A 265 4.36 -22.58 5.41
CA ALA A 265 4.17 -22.17 4.01
C ALA A 265 4.26 -20.66 3.79
N ILE A 266 4.25 -19.84 4.86
CA ILE A 266 4.24 -18.39 4.75
C ILE A 266 5.66 -17.84 4.77
N THR A 267 6.04 -17.20 3.66
CA THR A 267 7.25 -16.39 3.54
C THR A 267 6.86 -14.99 3.10
N ILE A 268 7.34 -13.97 3.84
CA ILE A 268 6.99 -12.56 3.63
C ILE A 268 8.25 -11.72 3.59
N TYR A 269 8.36 -10.86 2.60
CA TYR A 269 9.51 -9.98 2.40
C TYR A 269 9.09 -8.65 1.75
N GLN A 270 9.99 -7.68 1.76
CA GLN A 270 9.88 -6.47 0.94
C GLN A 270 10.94 -6.47 -0.16
N ALA A 271 10.65 -5.82 -1.28
CA ALA A 271 11.57 -5.66 -2.40
C ALA A 271 11.40 -4.27 -3.02
N PRO A 272 12.46 -3.44 -3.06
CA PRO A 272 12.35 -2.05 -3.53
C PRO A 272 12.23 -1.91 -5.04
N ASP A 273 12.60 -2.94 -5.78
CA ASP A 273 12.74 -2.99 -7.24
C ASP A 273 11.67 -3.87 -7.93
N ILE A 274 10.72 -4.40 -7.15
CA ILE A 274 9.65 -5.26 -7.66
C ILE A 274 8.31 -4.60 -7.35
N GLY A 275 7.47 -4.45 -8.37
CA GLY A 275 6.09 -4.00 -8.21
C GLY A 275 5.80 -2.63 -8.81
N PRO A 276 4.62 -2.09 -8.51
CA PRO A 276 4.12 -0.87 -9.14
C PRO A 276 4.85 0.40 -8.70
N PHE A 277 5.57 0.34 -7.56
CA PHE A 277 6.27 1.50 -7.00
C PHE A 277 7.76 1.23 -6.90
N SER A 278 8.58 2.15 -7.39
CA SER A 278 10.03 2.14 -7.19
C SER A 278 10.37 2.88 -5.91
N CYS A 279 11.21 2.30 -5.07
CA CYS A 279 11.58 2.90 -3.80
C CYS A 279 13.06 2.65 -3.48
N PRO A 280 13.99 3.37 -4.16
CA PRO A 280 15.43 3.10 -4.03
C PRO A 280 16.03 3.61 -2.71
N PHE A 281 15.39 4.54 -2.03
CA PHE A 281 15.79 5.07 -0.72
C PHE A 281 14.55 5.51 0.08
N ASP A 282 14.69 5.53 1.40
CA ASP A 282 13.67 6.05 2.31
C ASP A 282 13.78 7.58 2.51
N ASP A 283 12.87 8.18 3.27
CA ASP A 283 12.85 9.62 3.54
C ASP A 283 13.95 10.08 4.53
N GLU A 284 14.86 9.19 4.90
CA GLU A 284 16.11 9.47 5.60
C GLU A 284 17.33 9.37 4.66
N GLY A 285 17.10 9.09 3.37
CA GLY A 285 18.13 8.90 2.36
C GLY A 285 18.91 7.59 2.53
N THR A 286 18.36 6.62 3.25
CA THR A 286 18.95 5.30 3.38
C THR A 286 18.46 4.43 2.24
N SER A 287 19.38 3.73 1.56
CA SER A 287 18.99 2.78 0.51
C SER A 287 18.05 1.73 1.09
N THR A 288 16.94 1.55 0.42
CA THR A 288 16.01 0.45 0.71
C THR A 288 16.64 -0.88 0.29
N GLN A 289 16.17 -1.97 0.85
CA GLN A 289 16.77 -3.28 0.61
C GLN A 289 15.73 -4.39 0.57
N HIS A 290 16.08 -5.47 -0.10
CA HIS A 290 15.36 -6.73 0.06
C HIS A 290 15.47 -7.19 1.51
N LEU A 291 14.36 -7.30 2.20
CA LEU A 291 14.30 -7.69 3.61
C LEU A 291 13.28 -8.78 3.83
N VAL A 292 13.72 -9.93 4.30
CA VAL A 292 12.83 -11.02 4.68
C VAL A 292 12.34 -10.79 6.11
N PHE A 293 11.04 -10.67 6.28
CA PHE A 293 10.38 -10.54 7.58
C PHE A 293 10.07 -11.88 8.21
N ILE A 294 9.47 -12.77 7.43
CA ILE A 294 9.11 -14.14 7.83
C ILE A 294 9.62 -15.09 6.75
N GLN A 295 10.39 -16.08 7.15
CA GLN A 295 10.89 -17.15 6.28
C GLN A 295 10.34 -18.48 6.76
N ASP A 296 9.56 -19.15 5.92
CA ASP A 296 8.97 -20.45 6.22
C ASP A 296 8.30 -20.49 7.61
N GLY A 297 7.49 -19.44 7.89
CA GLY A 297 6.77 -19.24 9.15
C GLY A 297 7.59 -18.68 10.30
N VAL A 298 8.92 -18.57 10.17
CA VAL A 298 9.85 -18.13 11.24
C VAL A 298 10.13 -16.64 11.10
N LEU A 299 9.94 -15.86 12.18
CA LEU A 299 10.23 -14.44 12.24
C LEU A 299 11.73 -14.17 12.13
N GLN A 300 12.13 -13.40 11.12
CA GLN A 300 13.52 -13.07 10.83
C GLN A 300 13.87 -11.64 11.25
N ASN A 301 13.08 -10.65 10.84
CA ASN A 301 13.41 -9.25 11.03
C ASN A 301 12.20 -8.38 11.34
N PHE A 302 12.46 -7.27 12.03
CA PHE A 302 11.57 -6.13 12.15
C PHE A 302 12.06 -5.01 11.24
N TYR A 303 11.17 -4.19 10.68
CA TYR A 303 11.57 -3.04 9.90
C TYR A 303 11.72 -1.80 10.78
N CYS A 304 12.74 -0.98 10.50
CA CYS A 304 13.14 0.14 11.33
C CYS A 304 13.59 1.34 10.50
N ASP A 305 13.26 2.54 10.98
CA ASP A 305 13.97 3.76 10.63
C ASP A 305 15.33 3.83 11.37
N ARG A 306 16.12 4.86 11.14
CA ARG A 306 17.44 5.04 11.78
C ARG A 306 17.34 5.17 13.30
N THR A 307 16.37 5.91 13.78
CA THR A 307 16.18 6.13 15.22
C THR A 307 15.75 4.87 15.94
N THR A 308 14.75 4.17 15.40
CA THR A 308 14.26 2.92 15.96
C THR A 308 15.33 1.83 15.92
N GLY A 309 16.04 1.70 14.79
CA GLY A 309 17.13 0.73 14.65
C GLY A 309 18.19 0.95 15.72
N ARG A 310 18.69 2.18 15.87
CA ARG A 310 19.66 2.53 16.91
C ARG A 310 19.19 2.20 18.31
N LEU A 311 17.94 2.50 18.64
CA LEU A 311 17.36 2.21 19.98
C LEU A 311 17.16 0.72 20.22
N LEU A 312 16.93 -0.08 19.18
CA LEU A 312 16.87 -1.54 19.25
C LEU A 312 18.27 -2.20 19.17
N GLY A 313 19.35 -1.41 19.03
CA GLY A 313 20.72 -1.93 18.93
C GLY A 313 21.02 -2.61 17.60
N GLN A 314 20.34 -2.22 16.53
CA GLN A 314 20.56 -2.69 15.16
C GLN A 314 20.66 -1.53 14.17
N GLU A 315 21.11 -1.81 12.95
CA GLU A 315 21.09 -0.83 11.87
C GLU A 315 19.66 -0.57 11.38
N THR A 316 19.46 0.57 10.71
CA THR A 316 18.21 0.84 9.98
C THR A 316 18.02 -0.19 8.86
N THR A 317 16.77 -0.46 8.51
CA THR A 317 16.44 -1.35 7.40
C THR A 317 16.07 -0.58 6.11
N GLY A 318 16.29 0.75 6.09
CA GLY A 318 15.86 1.61 4.98
C GLY A 318 14.34 1.73 4.92
N ASN A 319 13.72 1.85 6.09
CA ASN A 319 12.28 1.94 6.24
C ASN A 319 11.85 3.21 7.00
N GLY A 320 12.62 4.28 6.94
CA GLY A 320 12.27 5.55 7.56
C GLY A 320 11.41 6.40 6.63
N PHE A 321 10.10 6.25 6.65
CA PHE A 321 9.17 7.00 5.81
C PHE A 321 8.38 8.04 6.59
N ARG A 322 8.00 9.14 5.93
CA ARG A 322 7.16 10.19 6.51
C ARG A 322 5.69 9.90 6.18
N PRO A 323 4.80 9.85 7.19
CA PRO A 323 3.36 9.75 6.93
C PRO A 323 2.79 10.94 6.13
N GLY A 324 3.53 12.02 6.05
CA GLY A 324 3.25 13.20 5.26
C GLY A 324 4.45 14.12 5.28
N LEU A 325 4.57 15.03 4.31
CA LEU A 325 5.74 15.88 4.11
C LEU A 325 6.19 16.64 5.38
N GLY A 326 5.23 17.06 6.20
CA GLY A 326 5.47 17.75 7.48
C GLY A 326 5.73 16.85 8.68
N SER A 327 5.83 15.55 8.47
CA SER A 327 6.06 14.57 9.54
C SER A 327 7.54 14.20 9.64
N TYR A 328 7.95 13.76 10.85
CA TYR A 328 9.24 13.10 11.01
C TYR A 328 9.19 11.69 10.43
N PRO A 329 10.31 11.18 9.88
CA PRO A 329 10.40 9.78 9.47
C PRO A 329 10.05 8.83 10.62
N THR A 330 9.37 7.76 10.31
CA THR A 330 8.97 6.71 11.24
C THR A 330 8.99 5.37 10.48
N PRO A 331 9.09 4.22 11.13
CA PRO A 331 9.10 2.94 10.43
C PRO A 331 7.86 2.77 9.55
N GLY A 332 8.06 2.62 8.25
CA GLY A 332 7.06 2.43 7.21
C GLY A 332 7.45 1.30 6.26
N LEU A 333 6.50 0.83 5.49
CA LEU A 333 6.68 -0.26 4.51
C LEU A 333 6.42 0.24 3.10
N PHE A 334 7.04 -0.44 2.15
CA PHE A 334 6.78 -0.37 0.73
C PHE A 334 6.85 -1.79 0.16
N ASN A 335 6.22 -2.04 -0.98
CA ASN A 335 6.29 -3.31 -1.74
C ASN A 335 6.39 -4.56 -0.84
N TRP A 336 5.30 -4.82 -0.12
CA TRP A 336 5.11 -5.99 0.72
C TRP A 336 4.75 -7.20 -0.13
N LEU A 337 5.53 -8.28 -0.05
CA LEU A 337 5.31 -9.46 -0.87
C LEU A 337 5.12 -10.71 -0.01
N VAL A 338 4.04 -11.42 -0.31
CA VAL A 338 3.78 -12.77 0.21
C VAL A 338 4.10 -13.77 -0.89
N LYS A 339 5.03 -14.69 -0.62
CA LYS A 339 5.41 -15.72 -1.59
C LYS A 339 4.18 -16.58 -1.94
N PRO A 340 3.79 -16.68 -3.23
CA PRO A 340 2.66 -17.50 -3.63
C PRO A 340 2.92 -18.99 -3.45
N GLY A 341 1.81 -19.75 -3.33
CA GLY A 341 1.84 -21.20 -3.40
C GLY A 341 1.89 -21.73 -4.84
N GLU A 342 1.50 -22.99 -5.02
CA GLU A 342 1.57 -23.67 -6.32
C GLU A 342 0.19 -23.98 -6.94
N ARG A 343 -0.89 -23.83 -6.16
CA ARG A 343 -2.25 -24.17 -6.58
C ARG A 343 -2.95 -22.97 -7.22
N SER A 344 -3.59 -23.20 -8.36
CA SER A 344 -4.44 -22.15 -8.95
C SER A 344 -5.65 -21.84 -8.05
N PHE A 345 -6.25 -20.66 -8.22
CA PHE A 345 -7.46 -20.29 -7.51
C PHE A 345 -8.58 -21.33 -7.66
N MET A 346 -8.77 -21.87 -8.86
CA MET A 346 -9.79 -22.88 -9.11
C MET A 346 -9.47 -24.23 -8.45
N ASP A 347 -8.17 -24.58 -8.34
CA ASP A 347 -7.75 -25.79 -7.60
C ASP A 347 -8.02 -25.64 -6.10
N LEU A 348 -7.81 -24.42 -5.53
CA LEU A 348 -8.18 -24.15 -4.15
C LEU A 348 -9.67 -24.37 -3.90
N ILE A 349 -10.53 -23.90 -4.81
CA ILE A 349 -11.97 -24.05 -4.71
C ILE A 349 -12.37 -25.52 -4.83
N ALA A 350 -11.76 -26.27 -5.76
CA ALA A 350 -12.10 -27.67 -6.02
C ALA A 350 -11.94 -28.60 -4.80
N GLU A 351 -11.08 -28.23 -3.86
CA GLU A 351 -10.81 -29.01 -2.64
C GLU A 351 -11.77 -28.69 -1.48
N LEU A 352 -12.64 -27.65 -1.62
CA LEU A 352 -13.53 -27.20 -0.56
C LEU A 352 -14.90 -27.89 -0.63
N GLU A 353 -15.29 -28.58 0.45
CA GLU A 353 -16.60 -29.24 0.56
C GLU A 353 -17.74 -28.25 0.87
N ASP A 354 -17.55 -27.35 1.84
CA ASP A 354 -18.47 -26.26 2.18
C ASP A 354 -17.65 -25.13 2.82
N ALA A 355 -17.62 -23.96 2.19
CA ALA A 355 -16.76 -22.85 2.57
C ALA A 355 -17.33 -21.50 2.12
N ILE A 356 -16.76 -20.41 2.64
CA ILE A 356 -17.02 -19.06 2.18
C ILE A 356 -15.77 -18.52 1.49
N ILE A 357 -15.97 -17.91 0.33
CA ILE A 357 -14.99 -17.01 -0.29
C ILE A 357 -15.30 -15.59 0.18
N VAL A 358 -14.31 -14.88 0.68
CA VAL A 358 -14.35 -13.45 0.99
C VAL A 358 -13.57 -12.74 -0.08
N ASP A 359 -14.23 -11.86 -0.84
CA ASP A 359 -13.62 -11.11 -1.95
C ASP A 359 -13.51 -9.61 -1.64
N GLN A 360 -14.60 -9.00 -1.14
CA GLN A 360 -14.60 -7.62 -0.66
C GLN A 360 -15.16 -7.57 0.77
N ILE A 361 -14.63 -6.67 1.57
CA ILE A 361 -15.04 -6.48 2.96
C ILE A 361 -15.50 -5.04 3.21
N LEU A 362 -16.48 -4.89 4.09
CA LEU A 362 -16.88 -3.60 4.63
C LEU A 362 -16.27 -3.37 6.01
N GLY A 363 -15.64 -2.22 6.20
CA GLY A 363 -15.05 -1.82 7.46
C GLY A 363 -13.54 -2.08 7.55
N GLY A 364 -12.98 -1.78 8.72
CA GLY A 364 -11.55 -1.93 8.97
C GLY A 364 -11.15 -3.36 9.29
N GLY A 365 -9.88 -3.70 8.98
CA GLY A 365 -9.25 -4.95 9.36
C GLY A 365 -8.98 -5.07 10.86
N ALA A 366 -8.27 -6.11 11.24
CA ALA A 366 -7.83 -6.33 12.62
C ALA A 366 -6.76 -5.30 13.03
N GLY A 367 -6.83 -4.83 14.29
CA GLY A 367 -5.73 -4.10 14.91
C GLY A 367 -4.57 -5.03 15.29
N ILE A 368 -3.59 -4.50 16.01
CA ILE A 368 -2.40 -5.25 16.45
C ILE A 368 -2.74 -6.46 17.34
N SER A 369 -3.89 -6.49 18.01
CA SER A 369 -4.37 -7.68 18.77
C SER A 369 -4.68 -8.87 17.86
N GLY A 370 -4.93 -8.62 16.59
CA GLY A 370 -5.31 -9.60 15.59
C GLY A 370 -6.79 -9.97 15.58
N ASP A 371 -7.58 -9.53 16.56
CA ASP A 371 -9.02 -9.83 16.60
C ASP A 371 -9.76 -9.02 15.55
N PHE A 372 -10.63 -9.69 14.80
CA PHE A 372 -11.46 -9.07 13.79
C PHE A 372 -12.86 -9.64 13.73
N SER A 373 -13.78 -8.81 13.25
CA SER A 373 -15.12 -9.17 12.87
C SER A 373 -15.53 -8.25 11.73
N VAL A 374 -15.58 -8.78 10.51
CA VAL A 374 -15.81 -8.00 9.30
C VAL A 374 -17.08 -8.44 8.60
N ASN A 375 -17.77 -7.48 8.00
CA ASN A 375 -18.87 -7.76 7.09
C ASN A 375 -18.32 -8.10 5.71
N VAL A 376 -18.82 -9.17 5.13
CA VAL A 376 -18.52 -9.57 3.74
C VAL A 376 -19.39 -8.73 2.82
N ASP A 377 -18.78 -7.83 2.07
CA ASP A 377 -19.44 -6.99 1.07
C ASP A 377 -19.70 -7.80 -0.21
N LEU A 378 -18.64 -8.47 -0.67
CA LEU A 378 -18.71 -9.44 -1.75
C LEU A 378 -18.08 -10.76 -1.29
N GLY A 379 -18.85 -11.81 -1.36
CA GLY A 379 -18.38 -13.15 -1.07
C GLY A 379 -19.30 -14.21 -1.64
N TYR A 380 -18.79 -15.44 -1.68
CA TYR A 380 -19.48 -16.53 -2.35
C TYR A 380 -19.46 -17.78 -1.47
N ARG A 381 -20.46 -18.63 -1.63
CA ARG A 381 -20.45 -19.97 -1.06
C ARG A 381 -19.86 -20.98 -2.03
N VAL A 382 -18.93 -21.76 -1.54
CA VAL A 382 -18.44 -22.97 -2.21
C VAL A 382 -19.12 -24.18 -1.63
N LYS A 383 -19.58 -25.06 -2.49
CA LYS A 383 -20.14 -26.37 -2.11
C LYS A 383 -19.65 -27.45 -3.06
N LYS A 384 -19.01 -28.48 -2.53
CA LYS A 384 -18.46 -29.62 -3.30
C LYS A 384 -17.55 -29.14 -4.45
N GLY A 385 -16.64 -28.24 -4.15
CA GLY A 385 -15.68 -27.74 -5.12
C GLY A 385 -16.24 -26.77 -6.17
N GLN A 386 -17.44 -26.22 -5.97
CA GLN A 386 -18.07 -25.29 -6.92
C GLN A 386 -18.61 -24.05 -6.21
N ILE A 387 -18.40 -22.89 -6.80
CA ILE A 387 -19.06 -21.65 -6.39
C ILE A 387 -20.54 -21.77 -6.78
N ILE A 388 -21.45 -21.67 -5.78
CA ILE A 388 -22.88 -21.86 -6.00
C ILE A 388 -23.67 -20.54 -5.95
N GLY A 389 -23.04 -19.42 -5.58
CA GLY A 389 -23.67 -18.11 -5.58
C GLY A 389 -23.10 -17.17 -4.53
N ARG A 390 -23.60 -15.92 -4.56
CA ARG A 390 -23.23 -14.82 -3.65
C ARG A 390 -23.89 -15.02 -2.29
N VAL A 391 -23.14 -14.75 -1.22
CA VAL A 391 -23.68 -14.67 0.15
C VAL A 391 -23.90 -13.20 0.54
N LYS A 392 -24.98 -12.94 1.26
CA LYS A 392 -25.37 -11.61 1.76
C LYS A 392 -25.44 -11.63 3.29
N ASP A 393 -25.39 -10.44 3.91
CA ASP A 393 -25.53 -10.27 5.36
C ASP A 393 -24.66 -11.26 6.15
N THR A 394 -23.42 -11.45 5.68
CA THR A 394 -22.50 -12.45 6.21
C THR A 394 -21.35 -11.75 6.91
N MET A 395 -20.99 -12.27 8.08
CA MET A 395 -19.85 -11.80 8.86
C MET A 395 -18.82 -12.91 9.04
N VAL A 396 -17.55 -12.55 9.00
CA VAL A 396 -16.42 -13.44 9.31
C VAL A 396 -15.67 -12.86 10.49
N ALA A 397 -15.44 -13.69 11.53
CA ALA A 397 -14.76 -13.27 12.74
C ALA A 397 -13.69 -14.28 13.17
N GLY A 398 -12.63 -13.75 13.77
CA GLY A 398 -11.53 -14.57 14.28
C GLY A 398 -10.36 -13.75 14.76
N ASN A 399 -9.19 -14.38 14.79
CA ASN A 399 -7.95 -13.72 15.12
C ASN A 399 -6.91 -14.05 14.04
N VAL A 400 -6.26 -13.02 13.48
CA VAL A 400 -5.32 -13.14 12.35
C VAL A 400 -4.15 -14.05 12.68
N TYR A 401 -3.52 -13.90 13.85
CA TYR A 401 -2.37 -14.74 14.23
C TYR A 401 -2.75 -16.21 14.32
N THR A 402 -3.93 -16.49 14.85
CA THR A 402 -4.46 -17.84 14.92
C THR A 402 -4.82 -18.38 13.53
N ALA A 403 -5.48 -17.57 12.70
CA ALA A 403 -5.85 -17.95 11.34
C ALA A 403 -4.64 -18.31 10.50
N LEU A 404 -3.57 -17.50 10.54
CA LEU A 404 -2.35 -17.73 9.76
C LEU A 404 -1.49 -18.89 10.30
N LYS A 405 -1.68 -19.30 11.56
CA LYS A 405 -1.13 -20.58 12.07
C LYS A 405 -1.92 -21.80 11.58
N HIS A 406 -3.23 -21.60 11.32
CA HIS A 406 -4.12 -22.63 10.79
C HIS A 406 -4.36 -22.46 9.28
N LEU A 407 -3.35 -21.92 8.57
CA LEU A 407 -3.36 -21.89 7.12
C LEU A 407 -3.55 -23.29 6.57
N ILE A 408 -4.48 -23.44 5.61
CA ILE A 408 -4.71 -24.70 4.91
C ILE A 408 -3.93 -24.70 3.62
N GLN A 409 -4.01 -23.62 2.82
CA GLN A 409 -3.36 -23.54 1.52
C GLN A 409 -3.12 -22.10 1.10
N LEU A 410 -2.05 -21.84 0.32
CA LEU A 410 -1.79 -20.61 -0.43
C LEU A 410 -2.04 -20.85 -1.93
N GLY A 411 -2.62 -19.87 -2.60
CA GLY A 411 -2.79 -19.85 -4.04
C GLY A 411 -1.52 -19.47 -4.80
N ALA A 412 -1.51 -19.76 -6.11
CA ALA A 412 -0.49 -19.30 -7.06
C ALA A 412 -0.87 -17.96 -7.72
N ASP A 413 -2.05 -17.45 -7.43
CA ASP A 413 -2.76 -16.33 -8.03
C ASP A 413 -2.44 -14.99 -7.36
N ALA A 414 -1.17 -14.77 -6.99
CA ALA A 414 -0.78 -13.53 -6.34
C ALA A 414 -0.93 -12.32 -7.26
N GLU A 415 -1.49 -11.25 -6.73
CA GLU A 415 -1.73 -9.99 -7.40
C GLU A 415 -1.31 -8.81 -6.54
N TRP A 416 -1.07 -7.67 -7.16
CA TRP A 416 -0.82 -6.42 -6.47
C TRP A 416 -2.13 -5.75 -6.02
N ASN A 417 -2.20 -5.42 -4.73
CA ASN A 417 -3.20 -4.54 -4.13
C ASN A 417 -2.46 -3.34 -3.55
N GLY A 418 -2.40 -2.23 -4.30
CA GLY A 418 -1.51 -1.13 -3.95
C GLY A 418 -0.06 -1.62 -3.82
N PHE A 419 0.55 -1.46 -2.65
CA PHE A 419 1.92 -1.91 -2.38
C PHE A 419 2.03 -3.36 -1.87
N CYS A 420 0.93 -4.10 -1.77
CA CYS A 420 0.88 -5.47 -1.27
C CYS A 420 0.70 -6.48 -2.40
N TYR A 421 1.67 -7.37 -2.58
CA TYR A 421 1.59 -8.52 -3.49
C TYR A 421 1.22 -9.77 -2.71
N THR A 422 0.03 -10.31 -2.93
CA THR A 422 -0.49 -11.41 -2.14
C THR A 422 -1.32 -12.39 -2.94
N PRO A 423 -1.18 -13.71 -2.71
CA PRO A 423 -2.06 -14.72 -3.26
C PRO A 423 -3.37 -14.82 -2.47
N SER A 424 -4.33 -15.52 -3.04
CA SER A 424 -5.46 -16.06 -2.28
C SER A 424 -4.98 -17.08 -1.25
N LEU A 425 -5.71 -17.19 -0.13
CA LEU A 425 -5.37 -18.18 0.90
C LEU A 425 -6.62 -18.77 1.58
N ILE A 426 -6.51 -20.04 1.95
CA ILE A 426 -7.53 -20.73 2.74
C ILE A 426 -7.05 -20.84 4.18
N VAL A 427 -7.86 -20.39 5.12
CA VAL A 427 -7.61 -20.54 6.55
C VAL A 427 -8.74 -21.31 7.22
N GLY A 428 -8.40 -22.08 8.25
CA GLY A 428 -9.35 -22.81 9.07
C GLY A 428 -9.76 -22.08 10.34
N GLY A 429 -10.86 -22.52 10.92
CA GLY A 429 -11.22 -22.15 12.29
C GLY A 429 -11.86 -20.78 12.49
N LEU A 430 -12.15 -20.03 11.43
CA LEU A 430 -12.88 -18.77 11.52
C LEU A 430 -14.38 -19.01 11.76
N SER A 431 -15.02 -18.08 12.46
CA SER A 431 -16.45 -18.11 12.71
C SER A 431 -17.18 -17.34 11.62
N VAL A 432 -18.07 -18.00 10.93
CA VAL A 432 -18.95 -17.40 9.93
C VAL A 432 -20.36 -17.35 10.46
N THR A 433 -20.97 -16.18 10.41
CA THR A 433 -22.38 -15.96 10.76
C THR A 433 -23.07 -15.23 9.61
N GLY A 434 -24.33 -15.52 9.39
CA GLY A 434 -25.09 -14.86 8.34
C GLY A 434 -26.58 -15.06 8.55
N ARG A 435 -27.36 -14.22 7.87
CA ARG A 435 -28.81 -14.32 7.90
C ARG A 435 -29.26 -15.48 6.99
N GLN A 436 -30.09 -16.34 7.50
CA GLN A 436 -30.80 -17.30 6.67
C GLN A 436 -31.87 -16.56 5.84
N ILE A 437 -31.87 -16.76 4.53
CA ILE A 437 -32.74 -16.10 3.56
C ILE A 437 -34.12 -16.80 3.58
#